data_3964ce8c2545bc5cbd6025f572d335a2
#
_entry.id   3964ce8c2545bc5cbd6025f572d335a2
#
_cell.length_a   1.000
_cell.length_b   1.000
_cell.length_c   1.000
_cell.angle_alpha   90.00
_cell.angle_beta   90.00
_cell.angle_gamma   90.00
#
_symmetry.space_group_name_H-M   'P 1'
#
loop_
_entity.id
_entity.type
_entity.pdbx_description
1 polymer ?
#
loop_
_entity_poly.entity_id
_entity_poly.type
_entity_poly.pdbx_seq_one_letter_code
_entity_poly.pdbx_strand_id
1 'polypeptide(L)'
;MKRKAKLNRKTKETSIIVDMNIDGNGKYKIDTGIGFLNHMLEQLSKHSSIDMNIKAKGDTHIDLHHTTEDSGIAIGECLKKASNKFKGIRRYAHALIPMDEALTRVVIDVSNRPYLIWNVKLKVEKLGEMDTELFKEWFQAFSQSAGITLHVENIYGDNSHHIIESCFKGLARSLRAAMEIDPRNKKAIPSTKGSL
;
A
#
# COMPACT_ATOMS: atom_id res chain seq x y z
N MET A 1 5.37 -6.16 21.61
CA MET A 1 5.71 -4.78 21.21
C MET A 1 4.58 -4.25 20.34
N LYS A 2 4.18 -2.99 20.50
CA LYS A 2 3.15 -2.38 19.64
C LYS A 2 3.81 -2.00 18.30
N ARG A 3 3.32 -2.55 17.20
CA ARG A 3 3.79 -2.23 15.83
C ARG A 3 3.11 -0.95 15.33
N LYS A 4 3.58 0.20 15.85
CA LYS A 4 3.04 1.53 15.54
C LYS A 4 4.17 2.47 15.14
N ALA A 5 3.88 3.37 14.22
CA ALA A 5 4.79 4.44 13.85
C ALA A 5 4.03 5.70 13.46
N LYS A 6 4.72 6.83 13.60
CA LYS A 6 4.32 8.12 13.03
C LYS A 6 5.46 8.64 12.17
N LEU A 7 5.11 9.15 11.01
CA LEU A 7 6.01 9.77 10.05
C LEU A 7 5.50 11.17 9.71
N ASN A 8 6.41 12.11 9.59
CA ASN A 8 6.17 13.42 8.99
C ASN A 8 7.22 13.62 7.91
N ARG A 9 6.78 13.62 6.65
CA ARG A 9 7.62 13.84 5.48
C ARG A 9 7.27 15.20 4.87
N LYS A 10 8.26 16.05 4.69
CA LYS A 10 8.09 17.37 4.10
C LYS A 10 9.16 17.62 3.05
N THR A 11 8.71 18.02 1.87
CA THR A 11 9.53 18.51 0.76
C THR A 11 9.16 19.95 0.44
N LYS A 12 9.62 20.48 -0.69
CA LYS A 12 9.15 21.77 -1.22
C LYS A 12 7.76 21.65 -1.86
N GLU A 13 7.39 20.45 -2.30
CA GLU A 13 6.18 20.14 -3.07
C GLU A 13 5.05 19.62 -2.19
N THR A 14 5.39 18.84 -1.16
CA THR A 14 4.39 18.15 -0.34
C THR A 14 4.69 18.22 1.16
N SER A 15 3.65 18.06 1.98
CA SER A 15 3.75 17.85 3.42
C SER A 15 2.78 16.75 3.83
N ILE A 16 3.31 15.60 4.28
CA ILE A 16 2.52 14.40 4.52
C ILE A 16 2.80 13.85 5.92
N ILE A 17 1.72 13.63 6.65
CA ILE A 17 1.76 13.01 7.99
C ILE A 17 1.04 11.67 7.89
N VAL A 18 1.68 10.60 8.36
CA VAL A 18 1.12 9.26 8.45
C VAL A 18 1.26 8.77 9.89
N ASP A 19 0.16 8.37 10.52
CA ASP A 19 0.14 7.65 11.80
C ASP A 19 -0.46 6.27 11.54
N MET A 20 0.27 5.21 11.87
CA MET A 20 -0.06 3.84 11.50
C MET A 20 0.03 2.89 12.68
N ASN A 21 -0.95 1.98 12.78
CA ASN A 21 -0.94 0.85 13.70
C ASN A 21 -1.18 -0.45 12.91
N ILE A 22 -0.14 -1.26 12.74
CA ILE A 22 -0.23 -2.52 11.98
C ILE A 22 -1.18 -3.51 12.68
N ASP A 23 -1.20 -3.53 14.01
CA ASP A 23 -2.08 -4.37 14.83
C ASP A 23 -3.42 -3.67 15.15
N GLY A 24 -4.00 -3.01 14.15
CA GLY A 24 -5.24 -2.26 14.25
C GLY A 24 -6.49 -3.07 13.91
N ASN A 25 -7.56 -2.34 13.60
CA ASN A 25 -8.87 -2.86 13.19
C ASN A 25 -9.36 -2.24 11.88
N GLY A 26 -8.48 -1.58 11.11
CA GLY A 26 -8.81 -0.89 9.87
C GLY A 26 -9.61 0.41 10.10
N LYS A 27 -9.30 1.14 11.17
CA LYS A 27 -9.82 2.49 11.39
C LYS A 27 -9.00 3.46 10.56
N TYR A 28 -9.68 4.38 9.88
CA TYR A 28 -9.00 5.34 9.04
C TYR A 28 -9.54 6.76 9.19
N LYS A 29 -8.64 7.72 8.96
CA LYS A 29 -8.94 9.12 8.70
C LYS A 29 -7.96 9.59 7.64
N ILE A 30 -8.43 9.77 6.42
CA ILE A 30 -7.58 9.98 5.24
C ILE A 30 -8.01 11.26 4.53
N ASP A 31 -7.06 12.14 4.32
CA ASP A 31 -7.24 13.40 3.60
C ASP A 31 -5.95 13.70 2.82
N THR A 32 -5.97 13.40 1.52
CA THR A 32 -4.88 13.72 0.59
C THR A 32 -5.18 14.91 -0.32
N GLY A 33 -6.39 15.44 -0.26
CA GLY A 33 -6.89 16.40 -1.22
C GLY A 33 -7.31 15.78 -2.57
N ILE A 34 -7.13 14.45 -2.76
CA ILE A 34 -7.45 13.72 -3.99
C ILE A 34 -8.52 12.68 -3.67
N GLY A 35 -9.76 12.93 -4.09
CA GLY A 35 -10.92 12.12 -3.68
C GLY A 35 -10.79 10.65 -3.99
N PHE A 36 -10.36 10.30 -5.22
CA PHE A 36 -10.22 8.89 -5.61
C PHE A 36 -9.06 8.19 -4.85
N LEU A 37 -7.95 8.88 -4.62
CA LEU A 37 -6.85 8.34 -3.82
C LEU A 37 -7.27 8.11 -2.36
N ASN A 38 -8.04 9.04 -1.76
CA ASN A 38 -8.60 8.84 -0.43
C ASN A 38 -9.40 7.55 -0.36
N HIS A 39 -10.31 7.34 -1.31
CA HIS A 39 -11.12 6.12 -1.39
C HIS A 39 -10.25 4.85 -1.49
N MET A 40 -9.20 4.86 -2.31
CA MET A 40 -8.28 3.72 -2.43
C MET A 40 -7.51 3.43 -1.14
N LEU A 41 -7.03 4.46 -0.46
CA LEU A 41 -6.31 4.32 0.82
C LEU A 41 -7.24 3.87 1.97
N GLU A 42 -8.51 4.25 1.92
CA GLU A 42 -9.55 3.74 2.84
C GLU A 42 -9.75 2.23 2.64
N GLN A 43 -9.82 1.75 1.37
CA GLN A 43 -9.84 0.31 1.07
C GLN A 43 -8.58 -0.39 1.61
N LEU A 44 -7.41 0.21 1.42
CA LEU A 44 -6.15 -0.32 1.92
C LEU A 44 -6.20 -0.48 3.45
N SER A 45 -6.57 0.56 4.19
CA SER A 45 -6.69 0.52 5.65
C SER A 45 -7.72 -0.51 6.10
N LYS A 46 -8.93 -0.44 5.55
CA LYS A 46 -10.06 -1.29 5.97
C LYS A 46 -9.75 -2.77 5.78
N HIS A 47 -9.30 -3.16 4.60
CA HIS A 47 -9.10 -4.57 4.24
C HIS A 47 -7.79 -5.17 4.77
N SER A 48 -6.77 -4.35 5.07
CA SER A 48 -5.57 -4.80 5.76
C SER A 48 -5.75 -4.90 7.28
N SER A 49 -6.80 -4.31 7.84
CA SER A 49 -6.98 -4.11 9.30
C SER A 49 -5.89 -3.24 9.93
N ILE A 50 -5.12 -2.49 9.16
CA ILE A 50 -4.14 -1.53 9.64
C ILE A 50 -4.88 -0.21 9.91
N ASP A 51 -4.77 0.34 11.12
CA ASP A 51 -5.29 1.68 11.35
C ASP A 51 -4.36 2.71 10.70
N MET A 52 -4.94 3.66 9.95
CA MET A 52 -4.21 4.71 9.24
C MET A 52 -4.85 6.08 9.44
N ASN A 53 -4.07 7.04 9.93
CA ASN A 53 -4.43 8.46 9.90
C ASN A 53 -3.44 9.16 8.98
N ILE A 54 -3.93 9.66 7.84
CA ILE A 54 -3.12 10.25 6.77
C ILE A 54 -3.65 11.65 6.49
N LYS A 55 -2.73 12.62 6.51
CA LYS A 55 -3.01 13.98 6.05
C LYS A 55 -1.90 14.39 5.10
N ALA A 56 -2.25 14.70 3.86
CA ALA A 56 -1.34 15.24 2.87
C ALA A 56 -1.81 16.62 2.39
N LYS A 57 -0.83 17.47 2.09
CA LYS A 57 -1.02 18.72 1.37
C LYS A 57 0.12 18.82 0.37
N GLY A 58 -0.20 18.87 -0.91
CA GLY A 58 0.73 19.03 -2.00
C GLY A 58 0.36 20.16 -2.94
N ASP A 59 1.15 20.34 -3.97
CA ASP A 59 1.03 21.32 -5.03
C ASP A 59 0.07 20.89 -6.14
N THR A 60 -1.11 20.42 -5.77
CA THR A 60 -2.16 19.88 -6.66
C THR A 60 -2.65 20.85 -7.74
N HIS A 61 -2.24 22.12 -7.66
CA HIS A 61 -2.48 23.11 -8.71
C HIS A 61 -1.57 22.91 -9.94
N ILE A 62 -0.48 22.14 -9.81
CA ILE A 62 0.38 21.70 -10.92
C ILE A 62 -0.26 20.46 -11.56
N ASP A 63 -0.28 19.35 -10.81
CA ASP A 63 -0.99 18.11 -11.11
C ASP A 63 -1.12 17.26 -9.83
N LEU A 64 -1.57 16.01 -9.95
CA LEU A 64 -1.74 15.12 -8.81
C LEU A 64 -0.53 14.18 -8.57
N HIS A 65 0.53 14.27 -9.39
CA HIS A 65 1.66 13.34 -9.39
C HIS A 65 2.41 13.36 -8.06
N HIS A 66 2.96 14.53 -7.67
CA HIS A 66 3.78 14.66 -6.45
C HIS A 66 3.04 14.18 -5.20
N THR A 67 1.77 14.56 -5.05
CA THR A 67 0.97 14.15 -3.88
C THR A 67 0.72 12.65 -3.87
N THR A 68 0.47 12.07 -5.04
CA THR A 68 0.23 10.62 -5.18
C THR A 68 1.48 9.83 -4.86
N GLU A 69 2.61 10.11 -5.52
CA GLU A 69 3.88 9.43 -5.32
C GLU A 69 4.37 9.56 -3.87
N ASP A 70 4.42 10.78 -3.35
CA ASP A 70 4.90 11.08 -2.01
C ASP A 70 4.03 10.45 -0.92
N SER A 71 2.72 10.27 -1.16
CA SER A 71 1.87 9.51 -0.25
C SER A 71 2.25 8.03 -0.21
N GLY A 72 2.58 7.43 -1.35
CA GLY A 72 3.11 6.07 -1.45
C GLY A 72 4.42 5.92 -0.67
N ILE A 73 5.36 6.86 -0.86
CA ILE A 73 6.62 6.91 -0.12
C ILE A 73 6.36 6.98 1.39
N ALA A 74 5.57 7.95 1.84
CA ALA A 74 5.33 8.18 3.27
C ALA A 74 4.64 6.99 3.95
N ILE A 75 3.66 6.37 3.28
CA ILE A 75 2.97 5.17 3.80
C ILE A 75 3.94 3.99 3.87
N GLY A 76 4.76 3.78 2.83
CA GLY A 76 5.76 2.71 2.79
C GLY A 76 6.82 2.84 3.88
N GLU A 77 7.40 4.03 4.07
CA GLU A 77 8.36 4.33 5.14
C GLU A 77 7.75 4.13 6.53
N CYS A 78 6.50 4.58 6.72
CA CYS A 78 5.79 4.43 7.98
C CYS A 78 5.53 2.95 8.30
N LEU A 79 5.14 2.15 7.31
CA LEU A 79 4.97 0.69 7.43
C LEU A 79 6.28 0.01 7.83
N LYS A 80 7.36 0.31 7.13
CA LYS A 80 8.71 -0.21 7.43
C LYS A 80 9.13 0.12 8.85
N LYS A 81 8.93 1.38 9.28
CA LYS A 81 9.22 1.83 10.65
C LYS A 81 8.38 1.10 11.70
N ALA A 82 7.08 0.89 11.43
CA ALA A 82 6.17 0.20 12.34
C ALA A 82 6.44 -1.31 12.44
N SER A 83 7.06 -1.93 11.41
CA SER A 83 7.24 -3.37 11.29
C SER A 83 8.16 -4.03 12.31
N ASN A 84 8.88 -3.23 13.12
CA ASN A 84 9.87 -3.75 14.08
C ASN A 84 10.92 -4.67 13.43
N LYS A 85 11.52 -4.23 12.34
CA LYS A 85 12.52 -4.98 11.55
C LYS A 85 11.99 -6.32 11.04
N PHE A 86 10.69 -6.42 10.78
CA PHE A 86 10.02 -7.60 10.23
C PHE A 86 10.18 -8.90 11.04
N LYS A 87 10.40 -8.78 12.36
CA LYS A 87 10.51 -9.95 13.23
C LYS A 87 9.18 -10.67 13.39
N GLY A 88 9.23 -11.99 13.26
CA GLY A 88 8.12 -12.88 13.55
C GLY A 88 6.98 -12.85 12.55
N ILE A 89 7.09 -12.14 11.43
CA ILE A 89 6.04 -12.07 10.41
C ILE A 89 6.00 -13.33 9.55
N ARG A 90 4.87 -13.58 8.87
CA ARG A 90 4.76 -14.67 7.87
C ARG A 90 5.57 -14.40 6.61
N ARG A 91 5.79 -13.14 6.26
CA ARG A 91 6.61 -12.63 5.16
C ARG A 91 5.96 -12.73 3.77
N TYR A 92 5.46 -13.90 3.38
CA TYR A 92 4.87 -14.14 2.06
C TYR A 92 3.35 -14.21 2.17
N ALA A 93 2.66 -13.63 1.21
CA ALA A 93 1.23 -13.81 1.07
C ALA A 93 0.76 -13.47 -0.35
N HIS A 94 -0.45 -13.89 -0.65
CA HIS A 94 -1.14 -13.53 -1.89
C HIS A 94 -2.63 -13.36 -1.64
N ALA A 95 -3.31 -12.70 -2.57
CA ALA A 95 -4.75 -12.59 -2.62
C ALA A 95 -5.23 -12.60 -4.07
N LEU A 96 -6.36 -13.26 -4.29
CA LEU A 96 -7.18 -13.15 -5.49
C LEU A 96 -8.45 -12.39 -5.09
N ILE A 97 -8.67 -11.23 -5.67
CA ILE A 97 -9.77 -10.33 -5.28
C ILE A 97 -10.68 -10.12 -6.47
N PRO A 98 -11.94 -10.57 -6.37
CA PRO A 98 -12.98 -10.18 -7.29
C PRO A 98 -13.52 -8.80 -6.93
N MET A 99 -13.88 -8.02 -7.92
CA MET A 99 -14.69 -6.80 -7.80
C MET A 99 -15.65 -6.80 -8.99
N ASP A 100 -16.86 -7.27 -8.76
CA ASP A 100 -17.86 -7.56 -9.78
C ASP A 100 -17.26 -8.38 -10.95
N GLU A 101 -17.10 -7.80 -12.13
CA GLU A 101 -16.54 -8.45 -13.32
C GLU A 101 -15.00 -8.49 -13.37
N ALA A 102 -14.33 -7.77 -12.46
CA ALA A 102 -12.87 -7.73 -12.43
C ALA A 102 -12.29 -8.77 -11.46
N LEU A 103 -11.16 -9.36 -11.83
CA LEU A 103 -10.37 -10.24 -10.96
C LEU A 103 -8.92 -9.83 -10.98
N THR A 104 -8.35 -9.58 -9.80
CA THR A 104 -6.95 -9.20 -9.64
C THR A 104 -6.22 -10.13 -8.68
N ARG A 105 -4.99 -10.49 -9.03
CA ARG A 105 -4.03 -11.23 -8.20
C ARG A 105 -2.97 -10.30 -7.68
N VAL A 106 -2.71 -10.34 -6.37
CA VAL A 106 -1.62 -9.62 -5.73
C VAL A 106 -0.77 -10.59 -4.91
N VAL A 107 0.55 -10.57 -5.09
CA VAL A 107 1.53 -11.40 -4.37
C VAL A 107 2.58 -10.51 -3.74
N ILE A 108 2.94 -10.78 -2.48
CA ILE A 108 3.88 -9.97 -1.71
C ILE A 108 4.98 -10.83 -1.06
N ASP A 109 6.22 -10.35 -1.11
CA ASP A 109 7.34 -10.77 -0.25
C ASP A 109 7.87 -9.56 0.52
N VAL A 110 7.71 -9.58 1.84
CA VAL A 110 8.27 -8.56 2.73
C VAL A 110 9.75 -8.87 2.95
N SER A 111 10.56 -8.57 1.94
CA SER A 111 11.92 -9.06 1.79
C SER A 111 13.02 -8.03 2.09
N ASN A 112 12.65 -6.76 2.29
CA ASN A 112 13.55 -5.60 2.26
C ASN A 112 14.35 -5.47 0.93
N ARG A 113 13.84 -6.07 -0.13
CA ARG A 113 14.31 -5.95 -1.52
C ARG A 113 13.14 -5.47 -2.37
N PRO A 114 13.03 -4.14 -2.56
CA PRO A 114 11.90 -3.56 -3.27
C PRO A 114 11.92 -3.95 -4.76
N TYR A 115 10.77 -4.37 -5.25
CA TYR A 115 10.56 -4.62 -6.67
C TYR A 115 9.06 -4.59 -6.98
N LEU A 116 8.65 -3.92 -8.05
CA LEU A 116 7.27 -3.94 -8.52
C LEU A 116 7.18 -4.64 -9.89
N ILE A 117 6.32 -5.64 -9.99
CA ILE A 117 5.75 -6.12 -11.25
C ILE A 117 4.33 -5.57 -11.34
N TRP A 118 4.07 -4.77 -12.37
CA TRP A 118 2.78 -4.16 -12.64
C TRP A 118 2.22 -4.64 -13.97
N ASN A 119 1.27 -5.56 -13.91
CA ASN A 119 0.58 -6.10 -15.07
C ASN A 119 -0.92 -5.74 -15.00
N VAL A 120 -1.20 -4.44 -15.01
CA VAL A 120 -2.55 -3.88 -14.96
C VAL A 120 -2.73 -2.92 -16.13
N LYS A 121 -3.77 -3.15 -16.91
CA LYS A 121 -4.14 -2.29 -18.04
C LYS A 121 -5.48 -1.61 -17.73
N LEU A 122 -5.50 -0.31 -17.82
CA LEU A 122 -6.70 0.50 -17.63
C LEU A 122 -7.16 1.04 -18.98
N LYS A 123 -8.48 1.13 -19.18
CA LYS A 123 -9.09 1.50 -20.47
C LYS A 123 -9.40 2.98 -20.56
N VAL A 124 -9.32 3.71 -19.45
CA VAL A 124 -9.62 5.15 -19.39
C VAL A 124 -8.40 5.91 -18.89
N GLU A 125 -8.28 7.15 -19.29
CA GLU A 125 -7.16 8.01 -18.91
C GLU A 125 -7.30 8.54 -17.46
N LYS A 126 -8.55 8.71 -16.98
CA LYS A 126 -8.85 9.26 -15.66
C LYS A 126 -9.91 8.47 -14.91
N LEU A 127 -9.79 8.47 -13.57
CA LEU A 127 -10.82 8.05 -12.63
C LEU A 127 -11.08 9.22 -11.66
N GLY A 128 -12.25 9.86 -11.81
CA GLY A 128 -12.48 11.17 -11.25
C GLY A 128 -11.50 12.17 -11.86
N GLU A 129 -10.78 12.90 -11.04
CA GLU A 129 -9.75 13.85 -11.49
C GLU A 129 -8.35 13.23 -11.61
N MET A 130 -8.18 11.99 -11.15
CA MET A 130 -6.89 11.31 -11.06
C MET A 130 -6.54 10.58 -12.36
N ASP A 131 -5.35 10.88 -12.90
CA ASP A 131 -4.82 10.18 -14.07
C ASP A 131 -4.47 8.72 -13.70
N THR A 132 -4.83 7.78 -14.60
CA THR A 132 -4.71 6.35 -14.28
C THR A 132 -3.27 5.85 -14.24
N GLU A 133 -2.34 6.53 -14.89
CA GLU A 133 -0.91 6.22 -14.79
C GLU A 133 -0.35 6.39 -13.38
N LEU A 134 -0.92 7.30 -12.58
CA LEU A 134 -0.48 7.59 -11.22
C LEU A 134 -0.67 6.42 -10.24
N PHE A 135 -1.54 5.46 -10.56
CA PHE A 135 -1.68 4.26 -9.71
C PHE A 135 -0.42 3.42 -9.72
N LYS A 136 0.20 3.23 -10.89
CA LYS A 136 1.48 2.52 -10.98
C LYS A 136 2.57 3.24 -10.19
N GLU A 137 2.64 4.57 -10.29
CA GLU A 137 3.60 5.39 -9.55
C GLU A 137 3.41 5.26 -8.05
N TRP A 138 2.17 5.29 -7.57
CA TRP A 138 1.87 5.05 -6.16
C TRP A 138 2.34 3.67 -5.69
N PHE A 139 2.03 2.59 -6.43
CA PHE A 139 2.44 1.23 -6.09
C PHE A 139 3.97 1.07 -6.12
N GLN A 140 4.64 1.72 -7.06
CA GLN A 140 6.10 1.73 -7.17
C GLN A 140 6.74 2.42 -5.96
N ALA A 141 6.29 3.62 -5.63
CA ALA A 141 6.74 4.40 -4.50
C ALA A 141 6.53 3.67 -3.16
N PHE A 142 5.35 3.07 -2.98
CA PHE A 142 5.03 2.25 -1.81
C PHE A 142 5.94 1.01 -1.71
N SER A 143 6.08 0.24 -2.79
CA SER A 143 6.92 -0.96 -2.83
C SER A 143 8.37 -0.64 -2.47
N GLN A 144 8.93 0.40 -3.05
CA GLN A 144 10.30 0.85 -2.80
C GLN A 144 10.51 1.28 -1.35
N SER A 145 9.65 2.13 -0.83
CA SER A 145 9.80 2.71 0.50
C SER A 145 9.50 1.71 1.62
N ALA A 146 8.56 0.79 1.40
CA ALA A 146 8.28 -0.29 2.34
C ALA A 146 9.34 -1.42 2.31
N GLY A 147 10.16 -1.50 1.26
CA GLY A 147 11.11 -2.59 1.06
C GLY A 147 10.46 -3.91 0.70
N ILE A 148 9.45 -3.87 -0.16
CA ILE A 148 8.58 -5.01 -0.48
C ILE A 148 8.73 -5.39 -1.95
N THR A 149 8.87 -6.68 -2.25
CA THR A 149 8.63 -7.21 -3.59
C THR A 149 7.13 -7.38 -3.76
N LEU A 150 6.55 -6.76 -4.79
CA LEU A 150 5.12 -6.71 -5.02
C LEU A 150 4.80 -7.05 -6.49
N HIS A 151 3.93 -8.02 -6.69
CA HIS A 151 3.39 -8.37 -8.00
C HIS A 151 1.90 -8.06 -8.01
N VAL A 152 1.47 -7.24 -8.95
CA VAL A 152 0.06 -6.87 -9.16
C VAL A 152 -0.32 -7.21 -10.58
N GLU A 153 -1.29 -8.09 -10.74
CA GLU A 153 -1.77 -8.54 -12.03
C GLU A 153 -3.29 -8.52 -12.06
N ASN A 154 -3.86 -7.71 -12.95
CA ASN A 154 -5.27 -7.83 -13.30
C ASN A 154 -5.43 -8.96 -14.32
N ILE A 155 -6.18 -10.00 -13.96
CA ILE A 155 -6.37 -11.20 -14.77
C ILE A 155 -7.40 -10.91 -15.86
N TYR A 156 -8.50 -10.26 -15.48
CA TYR A 156 -9.52 -9.74 -16.37
C TYR A 156 -10.37 -8.66 -15.68
N GLY A 157 -11.09 -7.88 -16.46
CA GLY A 157 -11.99 -6.82 -16.00
C GLY A 157 -12.20 -5.76 -17.07
N ASP A 158 -13.30 -5.06 -16.98
CA ASP A 158 -13.68 -4.03 -17.96
C ASP A 158 -13.78 -2.64 -17.35
N ASN A 159 -14.27 -2.53 -16.12
CA ASN A 159 -14.40 -1.26 -15.43
C ASN A 159 -13.08 -0.90 -14.72
N SER A 160 -12.44 0.18 -15.15
CA SER A 160 -11.15 0.62 -14.61
C SER A 160 -11.19 0.95 -13.11
N HIS A 161 -12.33 1.44 -12.58
CA HIS A 161 -12.52 1.64 -11.15
C HIS A 161 -12.47 0.29 -10.41
N HIS A 162 -13.23 -0.72 -10.86
CA HIS A 162 -13.24 -2.05 -10.26
C HIS A 162 -11.85 -2.70 -10.31
N ILE A 163 -11.15 -2.54 -11.42
CA ILE A 163 -9.77 -3.04 -11.57
C ILE A 163 -8.85 -2.42 -10.51
N ILE A 164 -8.81 -1.09 -10.39
CA ILE A 164 -7.93 -0.42 -9.44
C ILE A 164 -8.34 -0.70 -7.98
N GLU A 165 -9.61 -0.67 -7.67
CA GLU A 165 -10.08 -0.99 -6.32
C GLU A 165 -9.71 -2.43 -5.93
N SER A 166 -9.82 -3.39 -6.86
CA SER A 166 -9.36 -4.77 -6.62
C SER A 166 -7.86 -4.88 -6.40
N CYS A 167 -7.03 -4.03 -7.04
CA CYS A 167 -5.58 -3.94 -6.79
C CYS A 167 -5.29 -3.49 -5.34
N PHE A 168 -5.95 -2.42 -4.88
CA PHE A 168 -5.77 -1.92 -3.51
C PHE A 168 -6.29 -2.89 -2.45
N LYS A 169 -7.45 -3.52 -2.68
CA LYS A 169 -7.97 -4.59 -1.81
C LYS A 169 -7.04 -5.81 -1.80
N GLY A 170 -6.47 -6.17 -2.95
CA GLY A 170 -5.50 -7.24 -3.09
C GLY A 170 -4.22 -6.97 -2.31
N LEU A 171 -3.66 -5.77 -2.45
CA LEU A 171 -2.54 -5.31 -1.63
C LEU A 171 -2.87 -5.38 -0.14
N ALA A 172 -4.04 -4.86 0.25
CA ALA A 172 -4.48 -4.84 1.64
C ALA A 172 -4.54 -6.25 2.25
N ARG A 173 -5.19 -7.19 1.57
CA ARG A 173 -5.34 -8.58 2.05
C ARG A 173 -4.01 -9.33 2.09
N SER A 174 -3.18 -9.16 1.07
CA SER A 174 -1.84 -9.75 1.02
C SER A 174 -0.95 -9.17 2.12
N LEU A 175 -0.99 -7.84 2.30
CA LEU A 175 -0.22 -7.16 3.34
C LEU A 175 -0.64 -7.63 4.75
N ARG A 176 -1.94 -7.71 5.03
CA ARG A 176 -2.45 -8.25 6.29
C ARG A 176 -1.87 -9.63 6.57
N ALA A 177 -1.99 -10.56 5.62
CA ALA A 177 -1.54 -11.93 5.81
C ALA A 177 0.00 -12.03 5.95
N ALA A 178 0.77 -11.28 5.14
CA ALA A 178 2.23 -11.28 5.20
C ALA A 178 2.77 -10.70 6.50
N MET A 179 2.07 -9.67 7.06
CA MET A 179 2.46 -8.98 8.30
C MET A 179 1.92 -9.64 9.58
N GLU A 180 1.06 -10.67 9.46
CA GLU A 180 0.65 -11.45 10.63
C GLU A 180 1.86 -12.09 11.32
N ILE A 181 1.83 -12.09 12.65
CA ILE A 181 2.85 -12.77 13.44
C ILE A 181 2.64 -14.31 13.34
N ASP A 182 3.66 -15.00 12.87
CA ASP A 182 3.67 -16.46 12.86
C ASP A 182 3.74 -16.97 14.31
N PRO A 183 2.71 -17.68 14.81
CA PRO A 183 2.68 -18.18 16.18
C PRO A 183 3.80 -19.18 16.48
N ARG A 184 4.36 -19.82 15.45
CA ARG A 184 5.45 -20.80 15.57
C ARG A 184 6.83 -20.16 15.61
N ASN A 185 6.98 -18.93 15.06
CA ASN A 185 8.27 -18.25 14.85
C ASN A 185 8.31 -16.80 15.34
N LYS A 186 7.58 -16.45 16.40
CA LYS A 186 7.33 -15.07 16.87
C LYS A 186 8.57 -14.18 17.03
N LYS A 187 9.75 -14.75 17.27
CA LYS A 187 10.99 -14.02 17.50
C LYS A 187 12.01 -14.15 16.38
N ALA A 188 11.79 -15.03 15.42
CA ALA A 188 12.70 -15.28 14.32
C ALA A 188 12.55 -14.22 13.23
N ILE A 189 13.63 -13.98 12.49
CA ILE A 189 13.57 -13.30 11.21
C ILE A 189 13.30 -14.37 10.17
N PRO A 190 12.24 -14.25 9.34
CA PRO A 190 11.85 -15.30 8.39
C PRO A 190 12.77 -15.30 7.15
N SER A 191 14.06 -15.55 7.38
CA SER A 191 15.10 -15.56 6.37
C SER A 191 16.24 -16.48 6.78
N THR A 192 16.69 -17.34 5.84
CA THR A 192 17.88 -18.18 6.03
C THR A 192 19.18 -17.38 6.18
N LYS A 193 19.16 -16.09 5.77
CA LYS A 193 20.30 -15.17 5.95
C LYS A 193 20.36 -14.55 7.35
N GLY A 194 19.33 -14.74 8.21
CA GLY A 194 19.23 -14.11 9.51
C GLY A 194 18.93 -12.60 9.49
N SER A 195 18.69 -12.03 8.30
CA SER A 195 18.33 -10.61 8.07
C SER A 195 17.35 -10.48 6.90
N LEU A 196 16.60 -9.36 6.89
CA LEU A 196 15.76 -8.87 5.80
C LEU A 196 16.16 -7.43 5.47
#